data_b50c756e41d7aef964a887c4339f32b6
#
_entry.id   b50c756e41d7aef964a887c4339f32b6
#
_cell.length_a   1.000
_cell.length_b   1.000
_cell.length_c   1.000
_cell.angle_alpha   90.00
_cell.angle_beta   90.00
_cell.angle_gamma   90.00
#
_symmetry.space_group_name_H-M   'P 1'
#
loop_
_entity.id
_entity.type
_entity.pdbx_description
1 polymer ?
#
loop_
_entity_poly.entity_id
_entity_poly.type
_entity_poly.pdbx_seq_one_letter_code
_entity_poly.pdbx_strand_id
1 'polypeptide(L)'
;MKKILLGVFLLVSVLSFSAERVVKLENAYVDDKGIVYVIGEKAPFTGIVENYKVPPISEGDSVLEGKIPFKNGVMEGYSKLYYPSGKLASVATFKNGKVEGIQKDYYENGKIKREISHKNGLVDGVSKLYYPNGKVQNEITHKKGIPDGVSKTYYENGKLLAEVTYKNGIEVGIQKDYYENGKLKLELPYKNGVVDGLAKVYYPTGKLMLEENYKNDQLDGIVKRYDESGKIISEEFYKNGNRIK
;
A
#
# COMPACT_ATOMS: atom_id res chain seq x y z
N MET A 1 -2.08 66.34 44.18
CA MET A 1 -2.24 65.56 42.94
C MET A 1 -1.20 64.44 42.94
N LYS A 2 -1.60 63.20 43.29
CA LYS A 2 -0.72 62.01 43.27
C LYS A 2 -0.82 61.36 41.92
N LYS A 3 0.28 61.31 41.17
CA LYS A 3 0.40 60.53 39.90
C LYS A 3 0.56 59.07 40.26
N ILE A 4 -0.41 58.25 39.87
CA ILE A 4 -0.31 56.77 39.92
C ILE A 4 0.38 56.35 38.65
N LEU A 5 1.60 55.76 38.78
CA LEU A 5 2.35 55.13 37.70
C LEU A 5 1.83 53.69 37.57
N LEU A 6 1.08 53.42 36.48
CA LEU A 6 0.62 52.09 36.16
C LEU A 6 1.79 51.34 35.46
N GLY A 7 2.46 50.47 36.19
CA GLY A 7 3.45 49.57 35.63
C GLY A 7 2.78 48.46 34.85
N VAL A 8 2.92 48.51 33.52
CA VAL A 8 2.54 47.40 32.63
C VAL A 8 3.61 46.29 32.77
N PHE A 9 3.30 45.26 33.52
CA PHE A 9 4.09 44.02 33.50
C PHE A 9 3.77 43.29 32.22
N LEU A 10 4.66 43.40 31.20
CA LEU A 10 4.70 42.51 30.05
C LEU A 10 5.19 41.14 30.57
N LEU A 11 4.24 40.23 30.78
CA LEU A 11 4.58 38.79 30.89
C LEU A 11 5.03 38.30 29.51
N VAL A 12 6.31 38.40 29.25
CA VAL A 12 6.94 37.65 28.14
C VAL A 12 6.94 36.18 28.57
N SER A 13 5.93 35.44 28.11
CA SER A 13 6.01 33.98 28.16
C SER A 13 7.16 33.53 27.27
N VAL A 14 8.31 33.31 27.88
CA VAL A 14 9.41 32.58 27.25
C VAL A 14 8.88 31.16 27.02
N LEU A 15 8.39 30.88 25.82
CA LEU A 15 8.21 29.52 25.33
C LEU A 15 9.64 28.95 25.26
N SER A 16 10.10 28.34 26.36
CA SER A 16 11.29 27.49 26.32
C SER A 16 10.96 26.30 25.40
N PHE A 17 11.39 26.38 24.15
CA PHE A 17 11.57 25.19 23.36
C PHE A 17 12.64 24.36 24.07
N SER A 18 12.23 23.46 24.96
CA SER A 18 13.15 22.43 25.45
C SER A 18 13.58 21.63 24.22
N ALA A 19 14.88 21.59 23.96
CA ALA A 19 15.42 20.75 22.91
C ALA A 19 14.86 19.33 23.09
N GLU A 20 14.32 18.77 22.01
CA GLU A 20 13.73 17.44 22.03
C GLU A 20 14.78 16.43 22.51
N ARG A 21 14.46 15.67 23.55
CA ARG A 21 15.38 14.72 24.16
C ARG A 21 15.65 13.58 23.18
N VAL A 22 16.94 13.32 22.88
CA VAL A 22 17.37 12.25 21.97
C VAL A 22 18.19 11.23 22.74
N VAL A 23 17.89 9.95 22.56
CA VAL A 23 18.65 8.83 23.12
C VAL A 23 18.97 7.81 22.04
N LYS A 24 20.11 7.11 22.17
CA LYS A 24 20.44 5.98 21.28
C LYS A 24 19.69 4.73 21.73
N LEU A 25 19.35 3.85 20.79
CA LEU A 25 18.66 2.59 21.08
C LEU A 25 19.38 1.75 22.15
N GLU A 26 20.72 1.74 22.17
CA GLU A 26 21.52 0.99 23.16
C GLU A 26 21.27 1.42 24.59
N ASN A 27 20.76 2.64 24.82
CA ASN A 27 20.42 3.21 26.11
C ASN A 27 18.94 3.11 26.46
N ALA A 28 18.16 2.41 25.65
CA ALA A 28 16.73 2.23 25.84
C ALA A 28 16.38 0.74 25.93
N TYR A 29 15.29 0.43 26.61
CA TYR A 29 14.71 -0.92 26.65
C TYR A 29 13.19 -0.85 26.56
N VAL A 30 12.59 -1.96 26.21
CA VAL A 30 11.13 -2.13 26.10
C VAL A 30 10.70 -3.12 27.17
N ASP A 31 9.68 -2.78 27.94
CA ASP A 31 9.10 -3.70 28.92
C ASP A 31 8.17 -4.74 28.28
N ASP A 32 7.61 -5.64 29.08
CA ASP A 32 6.69 -6.69 28.69
C ASP A 32 5.33 -6.16 28.14
N LYS A 33 5.03 -4.89 28.37
CA LYS A 33 3.85 -4.19 27.85
C LYS A 33 4.14 -3.40 26.57
N GLY A 34 5.38 -3.42 26.07
CA GLY A 34 5.79 -2.68 24.88
C GLY A 34 6.08 -1.20 25.13
N ILE A 35 6.28 -0.78 26.40
CA ILE A 35 6.59 0.58 26.79
C ILE A 35 8.10 0.80 26.80
N VAL A 36 8.56 1.88 26.18
CA VAL A 36 9.98 2.24 26.08
C VAL A 36 10.43 3.07 27.28
N TYR A 37 11.57 2.70 27.85
CA TYR A 37 12.27 3.36 28.94
C TYR A 37 13.73 3.61 28.57
N VAL A 38 14.37 4.57 29.25
CA VAL A 38 15.82 4.73 29.23
C VAL A 38 16.43 3.94 30.41
N ILE A 39 17.56 3.30 30.17
CA ILE A 39 18.26 2.51 31.18
C ILE A 39 18.58 3.40 32.39
N GLY A 40 18.19 2.94 33.58
CA GLY A 40 18.36 3.67 34.86
C GLY A 40 17.22 4.66 35.18
N GLU A 41 16.23 4.85 34.31
CA GLU A 41 15.07 5.69 34.56
C GLU A 41 13.84 4.85 34.91
N LYS A 42 12.97 5.41 35.77
CA LYS A 42 11.71 4.76 36.18
C LYS A 42 10.49 5.22 35.39
N ALA A 43 10.58 6.39 34.77
CA ALA A 43 9.50 6.95 33.97
C ALA A 43 9.58 6.48 32.50
N PRO A 44 8.44 6.22 31.85
CA PRO A 44 8.41 5.97 30.41
C PRO A 44 9.04 7.10 29.61
N PHE A 45 9.76 6.76 28.56
CA PHE A 45 10.54 7.72 27.77
C PHE A 45 9.63 8.64 26.94
N THR A 46 10.00 9.94 26.92
CA THR A 46 9.44 10.92 25.98
C THR A 46 10.61 11.61 25.27
N GLY A 47 10.61 11.56 23.92
CA GLY A 47 11.70 12.08 23.10
C GLY A 47 11.90 11.23 21.84
N ILE A 48 13.08 11.29 21.25
CA ILE A 48 13.48 10.53 20.06
C ILE A 48 14.45 9.41 20.45
N VAL A 49 14.16 8.19 20.02
CA VAL A 49 15.15 7.10 19.98
C VAL A 49 15.78 7.11 18.59
N GLU A 50 17.10 7.33 18.52
CA GLU A 50 17.88 7.22 17.29
C GLU A 50 18.60 5.86 17.20
N ASN A 51 19.09 5.54 16.00
CA ASN A 51 19.69 4.24 15.65
C ASN A 51 18.72 3.06 15.87
N TYR A 52 17.41 3.33 15.78
CA TYR A 52 16.40 2.30 15.83
C TYR A 52 16.51 1.43 14.58
N LYS A 53 16.82 0.14 14.78
CA LYS A 53 17.00 -0.81 13.68
C LYS A 53 15.69 -1.51 13.35
N VAL A 54 15.29 -1.43 12.09
CA VAL A 54 14.15 -2.17 11.54
C VAL A 54 14.71 -3.29 10.69
N PRO A 55 14.42 -4.56 11.04
CA PRO A 55 14.89 -5.70 10.26
C PRO A 55 14.28 -5.68 8.85
N PRO A 56 14.93 -6.32 7.86
CA PRO A 56 14.40 -6.47 6.52
C PRO A 56 13.08 -7.25 6.56
N ILE A 57 12.13 -6.84 5.72
CA ILE A 57 10.83 -7.51 5.58
C ILE A 57 10.94 -8.71 4.63
N SER A 58 11.86 -8.63 3.65
CA SER A 58 12.09 -9.65 2.62
C SER A 58 13.58 -9.93 2.47
N GLU A 59 13.92 -11.10 1.96
CA GLU A 59 15.29 -11.45 1.60
C GLU A 59 15.84 -10.45 0.56
N GLY A 60 17.02 -9.89 0.83
CA GLY A 60 17.64 -8.84 0.03
C GLY A 60 17.30 -7.40 0.40
N ASP A 61 16.35 -7.17 1.30
CA ASP A 61 16.10 -5.85 1.86
C ASP A 61 17.22 -5.45 2.84
N SER A 62 17.52 -4.15 2.92
CA SER A 62 18.49 -3.61 3.87
C SER A 62 17.90 -3.43 5.27
N VAL A 63 18.72 -3.60 6.30
CA VAL A 63 18.38 -3.13 7.65
C VAL A 63 18.30 -1.61 7.62
N LEU A 64 17.15 -1.05 8.01
CA LEU A 64 16.95 0.39 8.07
C LEU A 64 17.28 0.89 9.47
N GLU A 65 17.86 2.09 9.56
CA GLU A 65 18.11 2.77 10.83
C GLU A 65 17.30 4.06 10.88
N GLY A 66 16.82 4.43 12.05
CA GLY A 66 15.96 5.59 12.09
C GLY A 66 15.85 6.31 13.41
N LYS A 67 15.07 7.37 13.34
CA LYS A 67 14.66 8.21 14.45
C LYS A 67 13.18 8.03 14.68
N ILE A 68 12.84 7.46 15.83
CA ILE A 68 11.47 7.16 16.20
C ILE A 68 11.07 8.02 17.40
N PRO A 69 10.03 8.86 17.29
CA PRO A 69 9.53 9.65 18.39
C PRO A 69 8.65 8.82 19.32
N PHE A 70 8.82 9.08 20.64
CA PHE A 70 8.04 8.46 21.70
C PHE A 70 7.45 9.51 22.63
N LYS A 71 6.26 9.22 23.13
CA LYS A 71 5.61 9.97 24.20
C LYS A 71 5.11 8.99 25.25
N ASN A 72 5.59 9.16 26.49
CA ASN A 72 5.27 8.24 27.59
C ASN A 72 5.54 6.76 27.22
N GLY A 73 6.66 6.49 26.54
CA GLY A 73 7.10 5.16 26.13
C GLY A 73 6.38 4.56 24.92
N VAL A 74 5.43 5.28 24.32
CA VAL A 74 4.65 4.83 23.16
C VAL A 74 5.05 5.64 21.91
N MET A 75 5.15 4.99 20.76
CA MET A 75 5.46 5.69 19.50
C MET A 75 4.40 6.75 19.23
N GLU A 76 4.83 8.00 19.06
CA GLU A 76 3.96 9.15 18.84
C GLU A 76 4.68 10.22 18.03
N GLY A 77 4.14 10.58 16.84
CA GLY A 77 4.72 11.59 15.97
C GLY A 77 5.33 11.04 14.69
N TYR A 78 6.16 11.85 14.03
CA TYR A 78 6.70 11.59 12.70
C TYR A 78 8.03 10.85 12.75
N SER A 79 8.08 9.63 12.23
CA SER A 79 9.27 8.79 12.16
C SER A 79 9.95 8.89 10.80
N LYS A 80 11.27 8.72 10.79
CA LYS A 80 12.11 8.61 9.60
C LYS A 80 13.05 7.43 9.73
N LEU A 81 13.09 6.60 8.68
CA LEU A 81 14.05 5.51 8.54
C LEU A 81 14.96 5.78 7.35
N TYR A 82 16.20 5.35 7.43
CA TYR A 82 17.22 5.57 6.44
C TYR A 82 17.87 4.26 6.01
N TYR A 83 18.29 4.18 4.77
CA TYR A 83 19.16 3.13 4.26
C TYR A 83 20.54 3.23 4.89
N PRO A 84 21.38 2.16 4.85
CA PRO A 84 22.78 2.22 5.25
C PRO A 84 23.59 3.30 4.50
N SER A 85 23.15 3.66 3.30
CA SER A 85 23.72 4.77 2.51
C SER A 85 23.40 6.17 3.07
N GLY A 86 22.60 6.27 4.14
CA GLY A 86 22.12 7.53 4.71
C GLY A 86 20.96 8.18 3.97
N LYS A 87 20.48 7.60 2.87
CA LYS A 87 19.32 8.10 2.13
C LYS A 87 18.03 7.74 2.84
N LEU A 88 17.02 8.62 2.73
CA LEU A 88 15.69 8.39 3.30
C LEU A 88 15.07 7.13 2.67
N ALA A 89 14.63 6.21 3.54
CA ALA A 89 14.02 4.95 3.14
C ALA A 89 12.51 4.90 3.42
N SER A 90 12.08 5.44 4.59
CA SER A 90 10.68 5.43 4.96
C SER A 90 10.32 6.60 5.87
N VAL A 91 9.08 7.06 5.77
CA VAL A 91 8.46 8.00 6.70
C VAL A 91 7.06 7.51 7.06
N ALA A 92 6.71 7.67 8.34
CA ALA A 92 5.38 7.36 8.84
C ALA A 92 5.04 8.26 10.03
N THR A 93 3.76 8.50 10.27
CA THR A 93 3.27 9.16 11.48
C THR A 93 2.67 8.10 12.40
N PHE A 94 3.07 8.12 13.67
CA PHE A 94 2.52 7.27 14.71
C PHE A 94 1.59 8.06 15.61
N LYS A 95 0.51 7.41 16.01
CA LYS A 95 -0.44 7.90 17.01
C LYS A 95 -0.81 6.75 17.94
N ASN A 96 -0.49 6.91 19.25
CA ASN A 96 -0.71 5.85 20.24
C ASN A 96 -0.13 4.50 19.81
N GLY A 97 1.11 4.48 19.31
CA GLY A 97 1.82 3.27 18.86
C GLY A 97 1.36 2.68 17.52
N LYS A 98 0.40 3.30 16.85
CA LYS A 98 -0.15 2.84 15.57
C LYS A 98 0.16 3.81 14.45
N VAL A 99 0.44 3.28 13.26
CA VAL A 99 0.61 4.13 12.07
C VAL A 99 -0.72 4.80 11.73
N GLU A 100 -0.68 6.10 11.46
CA GLU A 100 -1.83 6.92 11.09
C GLU A 100 -1.48 7.81 9.89
N GLY A 101 -2.40 7.94 8.94
CA GLY A 101 -2.18 8.73 7.73
C GLY A 101 -1.37 7.97 6.68
N ILE A 102 -0.60 8.69 5.86
CA ILE A 102 0.14 8.11 4.73
C ILE A 102 1.56 7.79 5.15
N GLN A 103 1.92 6.49 5.11
CA GLN A 103 3.29 6.03 5.11
C GLN A 103 3.85 6.13 3.69
N LYS A 104 5.10 6.61 3.57
CA LYS A 104 5.83 6.64 2.29
C LYS A 104 7.15 5.90 2.43
N ASP A 105 7.40 4.99 1.51
CA ASP A 105 8.69 4.34 1.37
C ASP A 105 9.35 4.80 0.07
N TYR A 106 10.66 4.84 0.05
CA TYR A 106 11.45 5.38 -1.05
C TYR A 106 12.44 4.33 -1.56
N TYR A 107 12.75 4.39 -2.84
CA TYR A 107 13.90 3.72 -3.41
C TYR A 107 15.20 4.46 -3.02
N GLU A 108 16.34 3.80 -3.11
CA GLU A 108 17.65 4.46 -2.91
C GLU A 108 17.96 5.59 -3.91
N ASN A 109 17.26 5.63 -5.05
CA ASN A 109 17.34 6.75 -5.99
C ASN A 109 16.51 7.98 -5.54
N GLY A 110 15.84 7.92 -4.36
CA GLY A 110 15.04 8.98 -3.77
C GLY A 110 13.60 9.09 -4.29
N LYS A 111 13.22 8.29 -5.30
CA LYS A 111 11.83 8.26 -5.77
C LYS A 111 10.96 7.44 -4.83
N ILE A 112 9.68 7.77 -4.77
CA ILE A 112 8.70 7.01 -3.98
C ILE A 112 8.64 5.57 -4.52
N LYS A 113 8.75 4.60 -3.60
CA LYS A 113 8.56 3.17 -3.85
C LYS A 113 7.14 2.76 -3.54
N ARG A 114 6.59 3.29 -2.42
CA ARG A 114 5.27 2.87 -1.94
C ARG A 114 4.61 3.99 -1.12
N GLU A 115 3.32 4.18 -1.30
CA GLU A 115 2.46 4.99 -0.44
C GLU A 115 1.35 4.09 0.10
N ILE A 116 1.14 4.10 1.42
CA ILE A 116 0.13 3.27 2.07
C ILE A 116 -0.68 4.16 3.01
N SER A 117 -1.99 4.18 2.82
CA SER A 117 -2.91 4.89 3.71
C SER A 117 -3.26 4.01 4.91
N HIS A 118 -3.08 4.55 6.12
CA HIS A 118 -3.37 3.88 7.38
C HIS A 118 -4.40 4.64 8.20
N LYS A 119 -5.24 3.88 8.88
CA LYS A 119 -6.18 4.40 9.89
C LYS A 119 -6.20 3.45 11.09
N ASN A 120 -5.87 3.97 12.27
CA ASN A 120 -5.76 3.19 13.51
C ASN A 120 -4.83 1.96 13.38
N GLY A 121 -3.73 2.05 12.63
CA GLY A 121 -2.76 1.00 12.40
C GLY A 121 -3.14 -0.04 11.34
N LEU A 122 -4.32 0.05 10.75
CA LEU A 122 -4.74 -0.80 9.64
C LEU A 122 -4.59 -0.07 8.31
N VAL A 123 -4.29 -0.80 7.24
CA VAL A 123 -4.33 -0.23 5.89
C VAL A 123 -5.79 0.12 5.57
N ASP A 124 -6.07 1.40 5.32
CA ASP A 124 -7.43 1.89 5.05
C ASP A 124 -7.35 3.08 4.08
N GLY A 125 -7.91 2.92 2.91
CA GLY A 125 -7.77 3.84 1.78
C GLY A 125 -6.92 3.28 0.67
N VAL A 126 -6.39 4.16 -0.20
CA VAL A 126 -5.61 3.78 -1.38
C VAL A 126 -4.17 3.52 -1.00
N SER A 127 -3.63 2.39 -1.45
CA SER A 127 -2.20 2.08 -1.44
C SER A 127 -1.67 2.08 -2.87
N LYS A 128 -0.46 2.63 -3.05
CA LYS A 128 0.21 2.70 -4.35
C LYS A 128 1.60 2.11 -4.27
N LEU A 129 1.97 1.34 -5.27
CA LEU A 129 3.32 0.89 -5.54
C LEU A 129 3.82 1.57 -6.81
N TYR A 130 5.08 1.94 -6.85
CA TYR A 130 5.68 2.65 -7.97
C TYR A 130 6.86 1.87 -8.54
N TYR A 131 7.09 1.99 -9.83
CA TYR A 131 8.32 1.57 -10.49
C TYR A 131 9.50 2.49 -10.11
N PRO A 132 10.76 2.02 -10.23
CA PRO A 132 11.94 2.87 -9.99
C PRO A 132 12.02 4.11 -10.89
N ASN A 133 11.31 4.12 -12.03
CA ASN A 133 11.18 5.28 -12.88
C ASN A 133 10.22 6.35 -12.32
N GLY A 134 9.45 6.01 -11.25
CA GLY A 134 8.50 6.88 -10.54
C GLY A 134 7.06 6.82 -11.08
N LYS A 135 6.78 5.98 -12.08
CA LYS A 135 5.40 5.74 -12.53
C LYS A 135 4.71 4.73 -11.61
N VAL A 136 3.41 4.86 -11.48
CA VAL A 136 2.59 3.93 -10.71
C VAL A 136 2.67 2.53 -11.34
N GLN A 137 2.93 1.52 -10.52
CA GLN A 137 2.91 0.10 -10.88
C GLN A 137 1.58 -0.55 -10.50
N ASN A 138 1.10 -0.24 -9.29
CA ASN A 138 -0.16 -0.79 -8.78
C ASN A 138 -0.86 0.23 -7.87
N GLU A 139 -2.19 0.24 -7.95
CA GLU A 139 -3.07 0.94 -7.01
C GLU A 139 -4.11 -0.05 -6.51
N ILE A 140 -4.36 -0.06 -5.20
CA ILE A 140 -5.39 -0.90 -4.60
C ILE A 140 -6.07 -0.16 -3.45
N THR A 141 -7.38 -0.27 -3.38
CA THR A 141 -8.17 0.31 -2.29
C THR A 141 -8.41 -0.74 -1.23
N HIS A 142 -8.13 -0.38 0.04
CA HIS A 142 -8.36 -1.22 1.20
C HIS A 142 -9.36 -0.59 2.16
N LYS A 143 -10.04 -1.45 2.89
CA LYS A 143 -10.89 -1.08 4.01
C LYS A 143 -10.57 -1.99 5.18
N LYS A 144 -10.04 -1.41 6.27
CA LYS A 144 -9.62 -2.15 7.48
C LYS A 144 -8.65 -3.32 7.18
N GLY A 145 -7.67 -3.11 6.30
CA GLY A 145 -6.67 -4.10 5.92
C GLY A 145 -7.08 -5.07 4.81
N ILE A 146 -8.33 -5.03 4.36
CA ILE A 146 -8.88 -5.96 3.36
C ILE A 146 -9.10 -5.20 2.04
N PRO A 147 -8.73 -5.75 0.85
CA PRO A 147 -9.06 -5.17 -0.44
C PRO A 147 -10.58 -4.94 -0.58
N ASP A 148 -10.98 -3.69 -0.85
CA ASP A 148 -12.40 -3.32 -1.06
C ASP A 148 -12.45 -2.12 -2.00
N GLY A 149 -12.69 -2.37 -3.27
CA GLY A 149 -12.68 -1.39 -4.33
C GLY A 149 -11.89 -1.85 -5.55
N VAL A 150 -11.57 -0.93 -6.44
CA VAL A 150 -10.84 -1.22 -7.68
C VAL A 150 -9.35 -1.32 -7.41
N SER A 151 -8.71 -2.38 -7.90
CA SER A 151 -7.26 -2.53 -8.05
C SER A 151 -6.88 -2.32 -9.51
N LYS A 152 -5.81 -1.54 -9.72
CA LYS A 152 -5.24 -1.27 -11.05
C LYS A 152 -3.77 -1.58 -11.07
N THR A 153 -3.33 -2.25 -12.11
CA THR A 153 -1.92 -2.53 -12.40
C THR A 153 -1.54 -1.88 -13.71
N TYR A 154 -0.34 -1.35 -13.79
CA TYR A 154 0.14 -0.60 -14.94
C TYR A 154 1.45 -1.19 -15.46
N TYR A 155 1.69 -1.10 -16.74
CA TYR A 155 2.99 -1.32 -17.38
C TYR A 155 4.00 -0.26 -16.93
N GLU A 156 5.29 -0.53 -17.07
CA GLU A 156 6.35 0.44 -16.74
C GLU A 156 6.31 1.70 -17.61
N ASN A 157 5.69 1.63 -18.81
CA ASN A 157 5.42 2.80 -19.64
C ASN A 157 4.25 3.66 -19.09
N GLY A 158 3.52 3.19 -18.07
CA GLY A 158 2.40 3.86 -17.40
C GLY A 158 1.02 3.58 -18.00
N LYS A 159 0.92 2.73 -19.03
CA LYS A 159 -0.37 2.30 -19.56
C LYS A 159 -0.99 1.24 -18.65
N LEU A 160 -2.34 1.20 -18.59
CA LEU A 160 -3.09 0.22 -17.82
C LEU A 160 -2.79 -1.20 -18.34
N LEU A 161 -2.40 -2.10 -17.43
CA LEU A 161 -2.19 -3.52 -17.68
C LEU A 161 -3.42 -4.33 -17.31
N ALA A 162 -3.99 -4.05 -16.11
CA ALA A 162 -5.14 -4.79 -15.60
C ALA A 162 -5.95 -3.95 -14.61
N GLU A 163 -7.23 -4.23 -14.53
CA GLU A 163 -8.11 -3.77 -13.46
C GLU A 163 -9.01 -4.89 -12.97
N VAL A 164 -9.19 -4.97 -11.66
CA VAL A 164 -10.09 -5.92 -10.99
C VAL A 164 -10.77 -5.24 -9.82
N THR A 165 -12.01 -5.61 -9.54
CA THR A 165 -12.77 -5.08 -8.40
C THR A 165 -12.84 -6.11 -7.29
N TYR A 166 -12.52 -5.66 -6.07
CA TYR A 166 -12.65 -6.45 -4.84
C TYR A 166 -13.82 -5.95 -4.01
N LYS A 167 -14.52 -6.89 -3.37
CA LYS A 167 -15.49 -6.63 -2.32
C LYS A 167 -15.18 -7.50 -1.11
N ASN A 168 -14.79 -6.88 0.02
CA ASN A 168 -14.37 -7.61 1.22
C ASN A 168 -13.30 -8.68 0.93
N GLY A 169 -12.29 -8.36 0.10
CA GLY A 169 -11.20 -9.25 -0.28
C GLY A 169 -11.52 -10.28 -1.37
N ILE A 170 -12.75 -10.28 -1.88
CA ILE A 170 -13.23 -11.24 -2.89
C ILE A 170 -13.37 -10.52 -4.23
N GLU A 171 -12.91 -11.15 -5.30
CA GLU A 171 -13.05 -10.64 -6.68
C GLU A 171 -14.49 -10.66 -7.13
N VAL A 172 -14.93 -9.54 -7.72
CA VAL A 172 -16.31 -9.38 -8.23
C VAL A 172 -16.30 -8.55 -9.51
N GLY A 173 -17.34 -8.76 -10.34
CA GLY A 173 -17.49 -8.02 -11.59
C GLY A 173 -16.57 -8.55 -12.68
N ILE A 174 -16.14 -7.69 -13.59
CA ILE A 174 -15.32 -8.09 -14.74
C ILE A 174 -13.90 -7.60 -14.52
N GLN A 175 -12.94 -8.54 -14.40
CA GLN A 175 -11.52 -8.23 -14.57
C GLN A 175 -11.28 -7.90 -16.03
N LYS A 176 -10.48 -6.87 -16.28
CA LYS A 176 -10.03 -6.49 -17.62
C LYS A 176 -8.52 -6.42 -17.65
N ASP A 177 -7.90 -7.11 -18.62
CA ASP A 177 -6.49 -6.98 -18.93
C ASP A 177 -6.31 -6.28 -20.28
N TYR A 178 -5.21 -5.59 -20.43
CA TYR A 178 -4.90 -4.80 -21.60
C TYR A 178 -3.52 -5.14 -22.14
N TYR A 179 -3.35 -5.06 -23.43
CA TYR A 179 -2.04 -5.09 -24.08
C TYR A 179 -1.29 -3.77 -23.88
N GLU A 180 0.03 -3.78 -24.04
CA GLU A 180 0.85 -2.57 -23.99
C GLU A 180 0.45 -1.49 -25.00
N ASN A 181 -0.20 -1.86 -26.14
CA ASN A 181 -0.77 -0.92 -27.08
C ASN A 181 -2.06 -0.24 -26.56
N GLY A 182 -2.57 -0.66 -25.38
CA GLY A 182 -3.75 -0.12 -24.71
C GLY A 182 -5.07 -0.78 -25.14
N LYS A 183 -5.03 -1.77 -26.05
CA LYS A 183 -6.22 -2.50 -26.43
C LYS A 183 -6.55 -3.58 -25.41
N LEU A 184 -7.83 -3.88 -25.26
CA LEU A 184 -8.35 -4.92 -24.40
C LEU A 184 -7.78 -6.29 -24.81
N LYS A 185 -7.32 -7.08 -23.83
CA LYS A 185 -6.74 -8.42 -24.00
C LYS A 185 -7.67 -9.49 -23.45
N LEU A 186 -8.28 -9.24 -22.28
CA LEU A 186 -9.09 -10.21 -21.55
C LEU A 186 -10.24 -9.49 -20.85
N GLU A 187 -11.43 -10.10 -20.88
CA GLU A 187 -12.53 -9.85 -19.95
C GLU A 187 -12.86 -11.16 -19.26
N LEU A 188 -12.77 -11.16 -17.92
CA LEU A 188 -13.01 -12.35 -17.10
C LEU A 188 -14.04 -12.03 -16.03
N PRO A 189 -15.26 -12.59 -16.09
CA PRO A 189 -16.32 -12.29 -15.15
C PRO A 189 -16.15 -13.07 -13.85
N TYR A 190 -16.11 -12.36 -12.72
CA TYR A 190 -16.07 -12.91 -11.37
C TYR A 190 -17.40 -12.73 -10.64
N LYS A 191 -17.84 -13.79 -10.00
CA LYS A 191 -18.97 -13.79 -9.08
C LYS A 191 -18.59 -14.49 -7.79
N ASN A 192 -18.51 -13.72 -6.70
CA ASN A 192 -18.10 -14.23 -5.39
C ASN A 192 -16.74 -14.97 -5.40
N GLY A 193 -15.74 -14.44 -6.12
CA GLY A 193 -14.38 -14.97 -6.17
C GLY A 193 -14.15 -16.13 -7.13
N VAL A 194 -15.18 -16.53 -7.87
CA VAL A 194 -15.06 -17.59 -8.90
C VAL A 194 -15.40 -17.02 -10.27
N VAL A 195 -14.80 -17.59 -11.31
CA VAL A 195 -15.14 -17.23 -12.70
C VAL A 195 -16.50 -17.82 -13.03
N ASP A 196 -17.49 -16.95 -13.34
CA ASP A 196 -18.86 -17.34 -13.66
C ASP A 196 -19.44 -16.37 -14.69
N GLY A 197 -19.62 -16.84 -15.91
CA GLY A 197 -20.12 -16.07 -17.05
C GLY A 197 -19.27 -16.22 -18.30
N LEU A 198 -19.43 -15.29 -19.25
CA LEU A 198 -18.75 -15.28 -20.54
C LEU A 198 -17.42 -14.53 -20.45
N ALA A 199 -16.30 -15.28 -20.50
CA ALA A 199 -14.97 -14.74 -20.67
C ALA A 199 -14.68 -14.46 -22.15
N LYS A 200 -13.91 -13.39 -22.44
CA LYS A 200 -13.51 -12.98 -23.77
C LYS A 200 -12.03 -12.68 -23.83
N VAL A 201 -11.37 -13.20 -24.85
CA VAL A 201 -9.97 -12.89 -25.14
C VAL A 201 -9.89 -12.23 -26.52
N TYR A 202 -9.02 -11.25 -26.64
CA TYR A 202 -8.89 -10.44 -27.84
C TYR A 202 -7.47 -10.52 -28.41
N TYR A 203 -7.32 -10.43 -29.70
CA TYR A 203 -6.04 -10.23 -30.38
C TYR A 203 -5.45 -8.83 -30.05
N PRO A 204 -4.10 -8.66 -30.20
CA PRO A 204 -3.50 -7.32 -30.08
C PRO A 204 -4.06 -6.29 -31.07
N THR A 205 -4.73 -6.72 -32.13
CA THR A 205 -5.48 -5.90 -33.06
C THR A 205 -6.79 -5.36 -32.48
N GLY A 206 -7.26 -5.93 -31.35
CA GLY A 206 -8.52 -5.62 -30.67
C GLY A 206 -9.71 -6.42 -31.18
N LYS A 207 -9.49 -7.36 -32.11
CA LYS A 207 -10.55 -8.26 -32.57
C LYS A 207 -10.71 -9.42 -31.59
N LEU A 208 -11.94 -9.93 -31.48
CA LEU A 208 -12.26 -11.07 -30.62
C LEU A 208 -11.51 -12.33 -31.13
N MET A 209 -10.85 -13.03 -30.22
CA MET A 209 -10.09 -14.24 -30.46
C MET A 209 -10.80 -15.48 -29.90
N LEU A 210 -11.40 -15.34 -28.69
CA LEU A 210 -11.95 -16.47 -27.95
C LEU A 210 -13.10 -16.02 -27.10
N GLU A 211 -14.16 -16.82 -27.04
CA GLU A 211 -15.25 -16.75 -26.06
C GLU A 211 -15.34 -18.09 -25.33
N GLU A 212 -15.43 -18.01 -24.00
CA GLU A 212 -15.50 -19.16 -23.12
C GLU A 212 -16.59 -18.95 -22.08
N ASN A 213 -17.53 -19.89 -21.99
CA ASN A 213 -18.54 -19.83 -20.95
C ASN A 213 -18.07 -20.61 -19.72
N TYR A 214 -18.03 -19.93 -18.57
CA TYR A 214 -17.65 -20.49 -17.29
C TYR A 214 -18.82 -20.55 -16.32
N LYS A 215 -18.81 -21.57 -15.47
CA LYS A 215 -19.68 -21.72 -14.31
C LYS A 215 -18.86 -22.27 -13.16
N ASN A 216 -18.73 -21.51 -12.07
CA ASN A 216 -17.93 -21.89 -10.90
C ASN A 216 -16.53 -22.42 -11.30
N ASP A 217 -15.74 -21.60 -12.01
CA ASP A 217 -14.36 -21.89 -12.49
C ASP A 217 -14.25 -23.01 -13.54
N GLN A 218 -15.35 -23.61 -13.98
CA GLN A 218 -15.34 -24.70 -14.96
C GLN A 218 -15.98 -24.24 -16.27
N LEU A 219 -15.41 -24.68 -17.41
CA LEU A 219 -16.05 -24.48 -18.70
C LEU A 219 -17.42 -25.16 -18.71
N ASP A 220 -18.48 -24.40 -18.95
CA ASP A 220 -19.86 -24.86 -19.02
C ASP A 220 -20.62 -24.08 -20.07
N GLY A 221 -20.72 -24.63 -21.26
CA GLY A 221 -21.33 -24.01 -22.40
C GLY A 221 -20.44 -24.04 -23.65
N ILE A 222 -20.64 -23.07 -24.53
CA ILE A 222 -19.98 -22.99 -25.83
C ILE A 222 -18.62 -22.28 -25.65
N VAL A 223 -17.56 -22.86 -26.27
CA VAL A 223 -16.28 -22.23 -26.50
C VAL A 223 -16.16 -21.93 -28.00
N LYS A 224 -15.94 -20.67 -28.37
CA LYS A 224 -15.80 -20.22 -29.76
C LYS A 224 -14.42 -19.60 -29.96
N ARG A 225 -13.74 -20.02 -31.02
CA ARG A 225 -12.48 -19.41 -31.46
C ARG A 225 -12.69 -18.71 -32.81
N TYR A 226 -12.06 -17.56 -32.92
CA TYR A 226 -12.16 -16.70 -34.10
C TYR A 226 -10.75 -16.44 -34.67
N ASP A 227 -10.64 -16.33 -35.97
CA ASP A 227 -9.44 -15.80 -36.62
C ASP A 227 -9.42 -14.27 -36.61
N GLU A 228 -8.32 -13.68 -37.05
CA GLU A 228 -8.20 -12.21 -37.10
C GLU A 228 -9.15 -11.55 -38.16
N SER A 229 -9.80 -12.29 -39.02
CA SER A 229 -10.86 -11.76 -39.88
C SER A 229 -12.21 -11.64 -39.15
N GLY A 230 -12.36 -12.34 -37.99
CA GLY A 230 -13.60 -12.46 -37.22
C GLY A 230 -14.43 -13.69 -37.59
N LYS A 231 -13.88 -14.60 -38.43
CA LYS A 231 -14.53 -15.85 -38.79
C LYS A 231 -14.34 -16.89 -37.68
N ILE A 232 -15.40 -17.63 -37.36
CA ILE A 232 -15.33 -18.77 -36.42
C ILE A 232 -14.49 -19.89 -37.06
N ILE A 233 -13.44 -20.31 -36.35
CA ILE A 233 -12.55 -21.42 -36.74
C ILE A 233 -12.78 -22.70 -35.94
N SER A 234 -13.35 -22.57 -34.70
CA SER A 234 -13.84 -23.74 -33.97
C SER A 234 -14.97 -23.37 -33.03
N GLU A 235 -15.85 -24.34 -32.80
CA GLU A 235 -16.92 -24.31 -31.81
C GLU A 235 -16.92 -25.64 -31.05
N GLU A 236 -16.85 -25.61 -29.74
CA GLU A 236 -16.79 -26.78 -28.89
C GLU A 236 -17.80 -26.61 -27.74
N PHE A 237 -18.36 -27.71 -27.25
CA PHE A 237 -19.31 -27.71 -26.15
C PHE A 237 -18.73 -28.36 -24.91
N TYR A 238 -18.85 -27.71 -23.79
CA TYR A 238 -18.34 -28.19 -22.49
C TYR A 238 -19.47 -28.27 -21.47
N LYS A 239 -19.34 -29.23 -20.56
CA LYS A 239 -20.22 -29.39 -19.39
C LYS A 239 -19.38 -29.78 -18.18
N ASN A 240 -19.41 -28.98 -17.11
CA ASN A 240 -18.63 -29.18 -15.90
C ASN A 240 -17.14 -29.48 -16.22
N GLY A 241 -16.53 -28.69 -17.08
CA GLY A 241 -15.14 -28.79 -17.50
C GLY A 241 -14.83 -29.89 -18.56
N ASN A 242 -15.78 -30.75 -18.89
CA ASN A 242 -15.59 -31.84 -19.85
C ASN A 242 -16.14 -31.44 -21.23
N ARG A 243 -15.33 -31.68 -22.28
CA ARG A 243 -15.78 -31.49 -23.65
C ARG A 243 -16.77 -32.60 -24.02
N ILE A 244 -17.95 -32.22 -24.51
CA ILE A 244 -19.02 -33.14 -24.87
C ILE A 244 -19.31 -33.15 -26.37
N LYS A 245 -18.83 -32.16 -27.14
CA LYS A 245 -18.95 -32.07 -28.59
C LYS A 245 -17.86 -31.13 -29.15
#